data_0ca01bb8f38f1318f519ce59757ed2fd
#
_entry.id   0ca01bb8f38f1318f519ce59757ed2fd
#
_cell.length_a   1.000
_cell.length_b   1.000
_cell.length_c   1.000
_cell.angle_alpha   90.00
_cell.angle_beta   90.00
_cell.angle_gamma   90.00
#
_symmetry.space_group_name_H-M   'P 1'
#
loop_
_entity.id
_entity.type
_entity.pdbx_description
1 polymer ?
#
loop_
_entity_poly.entity_id
_entity_poly.type
_entity_poly.pdbx_seq_one_letter_code
_entity_poly.pdbx_strand_id
1 'polypeptide(L)'
;MLKDAAVRNAKPSARPKKLSDGGGLHVLIQPTGSKLWRFAYRFAGKQKTLALGVYPVVSLEEARKRREEAKKLLARSIDPSVQRKSNKQAGKDGGFRAVAQEVIAKLEREGRAKPTLDKTRWLLDFGLRRFGDRPVAEITARDLLALLREIENRGRYETAKRLRSTCGMVFRYAIATGRADRDPSMDLRGALTTPQVRHRATIVDPKGIGALLRAIDGFDGQPTTRAALRLAAYVFVRPGELRHAEWNEFDLETAEWSIPAEKMKMRRPHRVPLARQSLGVLQELQQLTGKGRWLFPSVRTSTRPISENTLNAALRRLGYGSEEICTHGFRSMASSRLNEMGRWNPDAIERQLAHQEANAVRRAYTHGADYWSERVQMMQAWADYLDGLREGGTVVPLIKANVG
;
A
#
# COMPACT_ATOMS: atom_id res chain seq x y z
N MET A 1 43.23 42.17 -2.48
CA MET A 1 41.96 41.49 -2.30
C MET A 1 40.84 42.22 -3.06
N LEU A 2 39.94 41.51 -3.69
CA LEU A 2 38.82 42.11 -4.38
C LEU A 2 37.82 42.77 -3.42
N LYS A 3 37.16 43.84 -3.90
CA LYS A 3 35.99 44.42 -3.22
C LYS A 3 34.72 43.97 -4.00
N ASP A 4 33.60 43.75 -3.31
CA ASP A 4 32.37 43.30 -3.93
C ASP A 4 31.90 44.22 -5.08
N ALA A 5 32.08 45.55 -4.91
CA ALA A 5 31.80 46.52 -5.95
C ALA A 5 32.62 46.29 -7.22
N ALA A 6 33.86 45.82 -7.13
CA ALA A 6 34.69 45.51 -8.31
C ALA A 6 34.16 44.28 -9.05
N VAL A 7 33.63 43.30 -8.32
CA VAL A 7 33.00 42.12 -8.93
C VAL A 7 31.65 42.49 -9.55
N ARG A 8 30.84 43.30 -8.86
CA ARG A 8 29.53 43.78 -9.35
C ARG A 8 29.66 44.56 -10.64
N ASN A 9 30.58 45.52 -10.70
CA ASN A 9 30.74 46.45 -11.84
C ASN A 9 31.60 45.89 -12.97
N ALA A 10 32.17 44.72 -12.83
CA ALA A 10 32.99 44.10 -13.89
C ALA A 10 32.14 43.76 -15.09
N LYS A 11 32.50 44.37 -16.25
CA LYS A 11 31.82 44.17 -17.52
C LYS A 11 32.39 42.95 -18.28
N PRO A 12 31.57 42.22 -19.05
CA PRO A 12 32.05 41.17 -19.93
C PRO A 12 32.94 41.72 -21.04
N SER A 13 33.79 40.86 -21.59
CA SER A 13 34.67 41.16 -22.70
C SER A 13 34.64 40.01 -23.72
N ALA A 14 35.16 40.22 -24.96
CA ALA A 14 35.14 39.19 -25.99
C ALA A 14 35.82 37.87 -25.58
N ARG A 15 36.75 37.92 -24.61
CA ARG A 15 37.35 36.72 -24.00
C ARG A 15 37.08 36.69 -22.52
N PRO A 16 37.04 35.47 -21.91
CA PRO A 16 36.84 35.36 -20.47
C PRO A 16 37.90 36.16 -19.67
N LYS A 17 37.46 37.01 -18.75
CA LYS A 17 38.34 37.86 -17.91
C LYS A 17 38.41 37.30 -16.51
N LYS A 18 39.64 37.19 -15.96
CA LYS A 18 39.90 36.71 -14.64
C LYS A 18 40.21 37.90 -13.70
N LEU A 19 39.49 37.99 -12.55
CA LEU A 19 39.83 38.92 -11.46
C LEU A 19 40.21 38.07 -10.25
N SER A 20 41.45 38.26 -9.76
CA SER A 20 42.01 37.48 -8.64
C SER A 20 41.70 38.14 -7.30
N ASP A 21 41.27 37.33 -6.31
CA ASP A 21 41.07 37.76 -4.91
C ASP A 21 42.27 37.38 -4.01
N GLY A 22 43.18 36.54 -4.51
CA GLY A 22 44.29 36.00 -3.76
C GLY A 22 44.04 34.61 -3.19
N GLY A 23 45.14 33.95 -2.79
CA GLY A 23 45.08 32.60 -2.24
C GLY A 23 44.45 31.54 -3.18
N GLY A 24 44.54 31.72 -4.51
CA GLY A 24 43.95 30.85 -5.51
C GLY A 24 42.48 31.17 -5.90
N LEU A 25 41.79 32.02 -5.13
CA LEU A 25 40.41 32.43 -5.44
C LEU A 25 40.39 33.50 -6.54
N HIS A 26 39.52 33.31 -7.51
CA HIS A 26 39.27 34.29 -8.55
C HIS A 26 37.83 34.19 -9.07
N VAL A 27 37.31 35.28 -9.62
CA VAL A 27 36.08 35.27 -10.41
C VAL A 27 36.45 35.27 -11.90
N LEU A 28 35.81 34.37 -12.65
CA LEU A 28 35.91 34.29 -14.09
C LEU A 28 34.67 34.92 -14.71
N ILE A 29 34.81 36.03 -15.40
CA ILE A 29 33.74 36.73 -16.11
C ILE A 29 33.70 36.18 -17.51
N GLN A 30 32.61 35.56 -17.86
CA GLN A 30 32.37 34.99 -19.18
C GLN A 30 31.92 36.08 -20.18
N PRO A 31 32.12 35.90 -21.50
CA PRO A 31 31.58 36.80 -22.52
C PRO A 31 30.06 36.98 -22.41
N THR A 32 29.34 35.97 -21.93
CA THR A 32 27.90 36.01 -21.66
C THR A 32 27.48 36.87 -20.44
N GLY A 33 28.46 37.46 -19.73
CA GLY A 33 28.25 38.24 -18.51
C GLY A 33 28.18 37.40 -17.23
N SER A 34 28.17 36.07 -17.29
CA SER A 34 28.18 35.19 -16.14
C SER A 34 29.49 35.34 -15.33
N LYS A 35 29.39 35.45 -14.00
CA LYS A 35 30.54 35.63 -13.09
C LYS A 35 30.69 34.38 -12.23
N LEU A 36 31.72 33.59 -12.48
CA LEU A 36 31.94 32.28 -11.90
C LEU A 36 33.07 32.27 -10.90
N TRP A 37 32.80 31.97 -9.64
CA TRP A 37 33.82 31.78 -8.64
C TRP A 37 34.59 30.50 -8.88
N ARG A 38 35.95 30.62 -8.89
CA ARG A 38 36.87 29.51 -9.11
C ARG A 38 38.00 29.56 -8.07
N PHE A 39 38.42 28.39 -7.60
CA PHE A 39 39.58 28.22 -6.73
C PHE A 39 40.61 27.37 -7.45
N ALA A 40 41.77 27.97 -7.78
CA ALA A 40 42.92 27.30 -8.38
C ALA A 40 43.82 26.78 -7.23
N TYR A 41 44.20 25.50 -7.30
CA TYR A 41 45.03 24.83 -6.32
C TYR A 41 45.91 23.77 -6.95
N ARG A 42 46.93 23.29 -6.21
CA ARG A 42 47.76 22.15 -6.61
C ARG A 42 47.44 20.95 -5.69
N PHE A 43 47.37 19.76 -6.27
CA PHE A 43 47.21 18.51 -5.54
C PHE A 43 47.96 17.39 -6.28
N ALA A 44 48.82 16.64 -5.55
CA ALA A 44 49.70 15.61 -6.09
C ALA A 44 50.48 16.11 -7.35
N GLY A 45 51.08 17.30 -7.26
CA GLY A 45 51.88 17.90 -8.34
C GLY A 45 51.08 18.53 -9.49
N LYS A 46 49.77 18.26 -9.60
CA LYS A 46 48.92 18.75 -10.70
C LYS A 46 48.13 19.99 -10.31
N GLN A 47 48.03 20.95 -11.23
CA GLN A 47 47.19 22.13 -11.08
C GLN A 47 45.74 21.78 -11.36
N LYS A 48 44.83 22.16 -10.48
CA LYS A 48 43.39 21.90 -10.55
C LYS A 48 42.59 23.17 -10.26
N THR A 49 41.32 23.18 -10.68
CA THR A 49 40.42 24.31 -10.42
C THR A 49 39.08 23.77 -9.90
N LEU A 50 38.63 24.27 -8.75
CA LEU A 50 37.35 23.97 -8.14
C LEU A 50 36.35 25.11 -8.42
N ALA A 51 35.16 24.77 -8.92
CA ALA A 51 34.06 25.71 -9.05
C ALA A 51 33.41 25.96 -7.69
N LEU A 52 33.34 27.21 -7.23
CA LEU A 52 32.78 27.58 -5.93
C LEU A 52 31.34 28.12 -6.01
N GLY A 53 30.86 28.49 -7.20
CA GLY A 53 29.50 28.99 -7.43
C GLY A 53 29.45 30.16 -8.41
N VAL A 54 28.28 30.77 -8.52
CA VAL A 54 28.00 31.87 -9.47
C VAL A 54 27.62 33.12 -8.66
N TYR A 55 28.27 34.25 -8.96
CA TYR A 55 27.87 35.55 -8.42
C TYR A 55 26.61 36.07 -9.16
N PRO A 56 25.63 36.72 -8.48
CA PRO A 56 25.60 37.09 -7.08
C PRO A 56 25.06 36.02 -6.12
N VAL A 57 24.59 34.88 -6.58
CA VAL A 57 24.02 33.80 -5.73
C VAL A 57 25.03 33.38 -4.64
N VAL A 58 26.31 33.32 -4.99
CA VAL A 58 27.41 33.15 -4.05
C VAL A 58 28.12 34.50 -3.94
N SER A 59 28.04 35.14 -2.77
CA SER A 59 28.73 36.40 -2.49
C SER A 59 30.26 36.22 -2.44
N LEU A 60 31.01 37.31 -2.47
CA LEU A 60 32.47 37.29 -2.28
C LEU A 60 32.86 36.68 -0.94
N GLU A 61 32.14 37.02 0.12
CA GLU A 61 32.36 36.46 1.45
C GLU A 61 32.17 34.95 1.49
N GLU A 62 31.07 34.49 0.92
CA GLU A 62 30.76 33.08 0.85
C GLU A 62 31.80 32.33 -0.03
N ALA A 63 32.25 32.91 -1.13
CA ALA A 63 33.31 32.34 -1.95
C ALA A 63 34.63 32.19 -1.19
N ARG A 64 34.98 33.17 -0.32
CA ARG A 64 36.12 33.08 0.57
C ARG A 64 35.99 31.97 1.61
N LYS A 65 34.82 31.83 2.24
CA LYS A 65 34.54 30.72 3.17
C LYS A 65 34.73 29.36 2.49
N ARG A 66 34.17 29.17 1.31
CA ARG A 66 34.32 27.94 0.51
C ARG A 66 35.76 27.65 0.09
N ARG A 67 36.55 28.68 -0.18
CA ARG A 67 38.01 28.57 -0.40
C ARG A 67 38.70 28.02 0.84
N GLU A 68 38.43 28.58 2.02
CA GLU A 68 39.07 28.14 3.28
C GLU A 68 38.69 26.69 3.62
N GLU A 69 37.45 26.30 3.39
CA GLU A 69 37.02 24.90 3.52
C GLU A 69 37.81 23.98 2.58
N ALA A 70 37.97 24.38 1.32
CA ALA A 70 38.77 23.62 0.36
C ALA A 70 40.25 23.52 0.77
N LYS A 71 40.83 24.58 1.34
CA LYS A 71 42.19 24.55 1.87
C LYS A 71 42.34 23.62 3.08
N LYS A 72 41.35 23.56 3.98
CA LYS A 72 41.35 22.61 5.10
C LYS A 72 41.37 21.14 4.60
N LEU A 73 40.67 20.83 3.50
CA LEU A 73 40.75 19.52 2.89
C LEU A 73 42.15 19.23 2.31
N LEU A 74 42.73 20.19 1.60
CA LEU A 74 44.10 20.08 1.06
C LEU A 74 45.14 19.85 2.17
N ALA A 75 45.01 20.56 3.31
CA ALA A 75 45.88 20.36 4.45
C ALA A 75 45.79 18.94 5.05
N ARG A 76 44.67 18.25 4.83
CA ARG A 76 44.46 16.84 5.21
C ARG A 76 44.80 15.86 4.09
N SER A 77 45.47 16.30 3.04
CA SER A 77 45.81 15.51 1.85
C SER A 77 44.57 14.96 1.11
N ILE A 78 43.45 15.65 1.21
CA ILE A 78 42.20 15.29 0.49
C ILE A 78 41.97 16.25 -0.66
N ASP A 79 41.77 15.71 -1.87
CA ASP A 79 41.45 16.53 -3.05
C ASP A 79 40.01 17.06 -2.98
N PRO A 80 39.81 18.39 -2.87
CA PRO A 80 38.48 19.01 -2.77
C PRO A 80 37.55 18.68 -3.96
N SER A 81 38.11 18.46 -5.16
CA SER A 81 37.30 18.14 -6.34
C SER A 81 36.81 16.68 -6.30
N VAL A 82 37.62 15.75 -5.80
CA VAL A 82 37.27 14.36 -5.61
C VAL A 82 36.25 14.24 -4.47
N GLN A 83 36.52 14.90 -3.34
CA GLN A 83 35.59 14.92 -2.21
C GLN A 83 34.21 15.45 -2.60
N ARG A 84 34.17 16.54 -3.41
CA ARG A 84 32.90 17.09 -3.88
C ARG A 84 32.16 16.15 -4.85
N LYS A 85 32.87 15.42 -5.72
CA LYS A 85 32.29 14.40 -6.59
C LYS A 85 31.77 13.23 -5.75
N SER A 86 32.55 12.78 -4.78
CA SER A 86 32.18 11.71 -3.84
C SER A 86 30.92 12.09 -3.05
N ASN A 87 30.89 13.31 -2.48
CA ASN A 87 29.72 13.81 -1.75
C ASN A 87 28.48 13.93 -2.67
N LYS A 88 28.68 14.36 -3.92
CA LYS A 88 27.58 14.44 -4.91
C LYS A 88 27.09 13.05 -5.33
N GLN A 89 27.98 12.08 -5.46
CA GLN A 89 27.64 10.70 -5.75
C GLN A 89 26.99 10.04 -4.54
N ALA A 90 27.58 10.20 -3.34
CA ALA A 90 26.99 9.74 -2.08
C ALA A 90 25.59 10.37 -1.85
N GLY A 91 25.42 11.65 -2.22
CA GLY A 91 24.10 12.32 -2.20
C GLY A 91 23.12 11.73 -3.20
N LYS A 92 23.56 11.25 -4.36
CA LYS A 92 22.70 10.55 -5.33
C LYS A 92 22.35 9.14 -4.87
N ASP A 93 23.37 8.38 -4.42
CA ASP A 93 23.19 6.99 -3.98
C ASP A 93 22.62 6.90 -2.55
N GLY A 94 22.83 7.95 -1.74
CA GLY A 94 22.30 8.11 -0.39
C GLY A 94 21.01 8.94 -0.31
N GLY A 95 20.45 9.40 -1.43
CA GLY A 95 19.19 10.13 -1.46
C GLY A 95 18.01 9.22 -1.08
N PHE A 96 16.98 9.80 -0.44
CA PHE A 96 15.78 9.05 -0.05
C PHE A 96 15.18 8.27 -1.23
N ARG A 97 15.19 8.84 -2.43
CA ARG A 97 14.70 8.20 -3.67
C ARG A 97 15.45 6.91 -3.99
N ALA A 98 16.78 6.95 -4.00
CA ALA A 98 17.60 5.79 -4.31
C ALA A 98 17.34 4.67 -3.30
N VAL A 99 17.36 5.00 -2.02
CA VAL A 99 17.09 4.04 -0.94
C VAL A 99 15.66 3.46 -1.04
N ALA A 100 14.66 4.29 -1.31
CA ALA A 100 13.29 3.85 -1.47
C ALA A 100 13.12 2.88 -2.67
N GLN A 101 13.80 3.14 -3.78
CA GLN A 101 13.80 2.24 -4.95
C GLN A 101 14.43 0.89 -4.63
N GLU A 102 15.54 0.87 -3.89
CA GLU A 102 16.18 -0.37 -3.45
C GLU A 102 15.29 -1.17 -2.49
N VAL A 103 14.58 -0.48 -1.58
CA VAL A 103 13.58 -1.13 -0.71
C VAL A 103 12.47 -1.77 -1.53
N ILE A 104 11.94 -1.09 -2.54
CA ILE A 104 10.92 -1.66 -3.44
C ILE A 104 11.48 -2.89 -4.16
N ALA A 105 12.67 -2.79 -4.76
CA ALA A 105 13.32 -3.91 -5.44
C ALA A 105 13.58 -5.11 -4.51
N LYS A 106 13.92 -4.84 -3.23
CA LYS A 106 14.04 -5.89 -2.20
C LYS A 106 12.70 -6.58 -1.96
N LEU A 107 11.61 -5.82 -1.77
CA LEU A 107 10.26 -6.37 -1.56
C LEU A 107 9.77 -7.18 -2.77
N GLU A 108 10.14 -6.80 -3.99
CA GLU A 108 9.86 -7.55 -5.21
C GLU A 108 10.59 -8.90 -5.21
N ARG A 109 11.88 -8.92 -4.88
CA ARG A 109 12.66 -10.17 -4.74
C ARG A 109 12.14 -11.08 -3.63
N GLU A 110 11.61 -10.50 -2.55
CA GLU A 110 10.91 -11.26 -1.50
C GLU A 110 9.55 -11.82 -1.94
N GLY A 111 9.13 -11.55 -3.18
CA GLY A 111 7.87 -12.02 -3.74
C GLY A 111 6.63 -11.39 -3.11
N ARG A 112 6.69 -10.14 -2.66
CA ARG A 112 5.51 -9.42 -2.14
C ARG A 112 4.44 -9.28 -3.22
N ALA A 113 3.19 -9.44 -2.84
CA ALA A 113 2.07 -9.33 -3.76
C ALA A 113 1.99 -7.94 -4.41
N LYS A 114 1.66 -7.91 -5.71
CA LYS A 114 1.53 -6.66 -6.49
C LYS A 114 0.72 -5.56 -5.79
N PRO A 115 -0.48 -5.81 -5.18
CA PRO A 115 -1.22 -4.77 -4.48
C PRO A 115 -0.47 -4.17 -3.28
N THR A 116 0.39 -4.96 -2.62
CA THR A 116 1.24 -4.49 -1.52
C THR A 116 2.33 -3.57 -2.04
N LEU A 117 2.98 -3.95 -3.14
CA LEU A 117 4.01 -3.14 -3.81
C LEU A 117 3.42 -1.82 -4.31
N ASP A 118 2.28 -1.85 -5.00
CA ASP A 118 1.61 -0.66 -5.52
C ASP A 118 1.22 0.29 -4.38
N LYS A 119 0.70 -0.23 -3.28
CA LYS A 119 0.38 0.55 -2.08
C LYS A 119 1.62 1.17 -1.44
N THR A 120 2.71 0.42 -1.36
CA THR A 120 3.98 0.91 -0.81
C THR A 120 4.56 2.02 -1.69
N ARG A 121 4.56 1.85 -3.02
CA ARG A 121 4.98 2.89 -3.98
C ARG A 121 4.14 4.15 -3.84
N TRP A 122 2.82 3.99 -3.77
CA TRP A 122 1.90 5.12 -3.59
C TRP A 122 2.16 5.88 -2.28
N LEU A 123 2.44 5.18 -1.18
CA LEU A 123 2.80 5.82 0.07
C LEU A 123 4.15 6.54 -0.03
N LEU A 124 5.16 5.90 -0.61
CA LEU A 124 6.49 6.50 -0.76
C LEU A 124 6.46 7.75 -1.66
N ASP A 125 5.55 7.84 -2.62
CA ASP A 125 5.43 8.98 -3.51
C ASP A 125 5.22 10.31 -2.76
N PHE A 126 4.53 10.30 -1.62
CA PHE A 126 4.42 11.47 -0.74
C PHE A 126 5.79 11.94 -0.23
N GLY A 127 6.63 11.02 0.25
CA GLY A 127 7.98 11.31 0.71
C GLY A 127 8.91 11.70 -0.45
N LEU A 128 8.80 11.03 -1.59
CA LEU A 128 9.60 11.30 -2.77
C LEU A 128 9.39 12.72 -3.32
N ARG A 129 8.17 13.22 -3.30
CA ARG A 129 7.86 14.61 -3.70
C ARG A 129 8.45 15.64 -2.74
N ARG A 130 8.57 15.30 -1.45
CA ARG A 130 9.00 16.25 -0.41
C ARG A 130 10.51 16.29 -0.25
N PHE A 131 11.17 15.14 -0.23
CA PHE A 131 12.60 15.03 0.08
C PHE A 131 13.32 13.92 -0.70
N GLY A 132 12.82 13.57 -1.91
CA GLY A 132 13.35 12.46 -2.71
C GLY A 132 14.85 12.59 -3.01
N ASP A 133 15.32 13.77 -3.31
CA ASP A 133 16.71 14.02 -3.71
C ASP A 133 17.62 14.43 -2.53
N ARG A 134 17.05 14.57 -1.32
CA ARG A 134 17.84 14.84 -0.10
C ARG A 134 18.56 13.59 0.38
N PRO A 135 19.79 13.70 0.89
CA PRO A 135 20.45 12.61 1.60
C PRO A 135 19.55 12.09 2.73
N VAL A 136 19.39 10.76 2.80
CA VAL A 136 18.49 10.13 3.78
C VAL A 136 18.92 10.43 5.23
N ALA A 137 20.23 10.60 5.47
CA ALA A 137 20.78 10.96 6.77
C ALA A 137 20.42 12.39 7.23
N GLU A 138 20.06 13.28 6.30
CA GLU A 138 19.74 14.69 6.61
C GLU A 138 18.24 14.91 6.86
N ILE A 139 17.41 13.88 6.68
CA ILE A 139 15.98 13.99 6.91
C ILE A 139 15.69 13.82 8.40
N THR A 140 15.16 14.89 9.01
CA THR A 140 14.88 14.94 10.44
C THR A 140 13.45 14.46 10.76
N ALA A 141 13.22 14.15 12.05
CA ALA A 141 11.88 13.87 12.54
C ALA A 141 10.91 15.05 12.28
N ARG A 142 11.41 16.30 12.37
CA ARG A 142 10.63 17.50 12.09
C ARG A 142 10.19 17.57 10.62
N ASP A 143 11.08 17.23 9.68
CA ASP A 143 10.74 17.20 8.25
C ASP A 143 9.66 16.17 7.97
N LEU A 144 9.82 14.95 8.52
CA LEU A 144 8.86 13.88 8.36
C LEU A 144 7.51 14.21 9.00
N LEU A 145 7.52 14.79 10.21
CA LEU A 145 6.30 15.22 10.91
C LEU A 145 5.52 16.27 10.11
N ALA A 146 6.21 17.24 9.51
CA ALA A 146 5.56 18.25 8.68
C ALA A 146 4.78 17.61 7.50
N LEU A 147 5.41 16.65 6.80
CA LEU A 147 4.73 15.90 5.73
C LEU A 147 3.52 15.10 6.25
N LEU A 148 3.66 14.43 7.39
CA LEU A 148 2.60 13.60 7.96
C LEU A 148 1.40 14.45 8.39
N ARG A 149 1.63 15.63 8.99
CA ARG A 149 0.58 16.58 9.37
C ARG A 149 -0.16 17.17 8.17
N GLU A 150 0.51 17.43 7.06
CA GLU A 150 -0.16 17.84 5.81
C GLU A 150 -1.20 16.80 5.37
N ILE A 151 -0.95 15.52 5.61
CA ILE A 151 -1.87 14.42 5.29
C ILE A 151 -2.98 14.32 6.33
N GLU A 152 -2.66 14.48 7.62
CA GLU A 152 -3.64 14.50 8.71
C GLU A 152 -4.64 15.65 8.57
N ASN A 153 -4.17 16.85 8.19
CA ASN A 153 -5.01 18.03 7.97
C ASN A 153 -6.07 17.83 6.86
N ARG A 154 -5.87 16.80 6.01
CA ARG A 154 -6.86 16.35 5.01
C ARG A 154 -7.77 15.24 5.53
N GLY A 155 -7.78 14.97 6.85
CA GLY A 155 -8.55 13.91 7.49
C GLY A 155 -8.04 12.48 7.21
N ARG A 156 -6.84 12.31 6.63
CA ARG A 156 -6.32 11.01 6.20
C ARG A 156 -5.39 10.39 7.25
N TYR A 157 -5.86 10.26 8.48
CA TYR A 157 -5.08 9.80 9.64
C TYR A 157 -4.43 8.42 9.43
N GLU A 158 -5.17 7.45 8.89
CA GLU A 158 -4.64 6.12 8.60
C GLU A 158 -3.53 6.16 7.52
N THR A 159 -3.67 7.04 6.54
CA THR A 159 -2.64 7.23 5.51
C THR A 159 -1.36 7.81 6.11
N ALA A 160 -1.47 8.81 6.99
CA ALA A 160 -0.33 9.40 7.69
C ALA A 160 0.40 8.35 8.55
N LYS A 161 -0.36 7.56 9.33
CA LYS A 161 0.19 6.46 10.15
C LYS A 161 0.94 5.43 9.30
N ARG A 162 0.36 5.01 8.18
CA ARG A 162 0.99 4.06 7.25
C ARG A 162 2.22 4.65 6.57
N LEU A 163 2.16 5.92 6.15
CA LEU A 163 3.30 6.61 5.55
C LEU A 163 4.47 6.68 6.53
N ARG A 164 4.24 7.04 7.81
CA ARG A 164 5.28 7.00 8.84
C ARG A 164 5.98 5.65 8.90
N SER A 165 5.21 4.57 8.97
CA SER A 165 5.75 3.20 9.00
C SER A 165 6.54 2.83 7.74
N THR A 166 6.04 3.26 6.57
CA THR A 166 6.68 3.00 5.27
C THR A 166 7.98 3.78 5.10
N CYS A 167 8.02 5.06 5.53
CA CYS A 167 9.26 5.83 5.58
C CYS A 167 10.27 5.21 6.57
N GLY A 168 9.81 4.74 7.73
CA GLY A 168 10.66 4.03 8.69
C GLY A 168 11.31 2.77 8.11
N MET A 169 10.63 2.07 7.20
CA MET A 169 11.25 0.94 6.48
C MET A 169 12.41 1.41 5.60
N VAL A 170 12.29 2.56 4.93
CA VAL A 170 13.37 3.15 4.12
C VAL A 170 14.54 3.58 4.99
N PHE A 171 14.28 4.26 6.12
CA PHE A 171 15.33 4.69 7.05
C PHE A 171 16.08 3.50 7.65
N ARG A 172 15.38 2.46 8.10
CA ARG A 172 16.02 1.24 8.64
C ARG A 172 16.86 0.52 7.58
N TYR A 173 16.41 0.50 6.32
CA TYR A 173 17.22 -0.03 5.24
C TYR A 173 18.46 0.84 4.98
N ALA A 174 18.34 2.16 5.04
CA ALA A 174 19.48 3.08 4.94
C ALA A 174 20.50 2.85 6.06
N ILE A 175 20.05 2.62 7.30
CA ILE A 175 20.90 2.27 8.43
C ILE A 175 21.64 0.95 8.17
N ALA A 176 20.90 -0.09 7.76
CA ALA A 176 21.49 -1.41 7.48
C ALA A 176 22.52 -1.38 6.34
N THR A 177 22.46 -0.38 5.46
CA THR A 177 23.39 -0.20 4.33
C THR A 177 24.40 0.94 4.55
N GLY A 178 24.54 1.45 5.79
CA GLY A 178 25.54 2.45 6.17
C GLY A 178 25.29 3.85 5.60
N ARG A 179 24.08 4.17 5.18
CA ARG A 179 23.71 5.47 4.59
C ARG A 179 22.99 6.41 5.55
N ALA A 180 22.62 5.94 6.73
CA ALA A 180 22.07 6.72 7.83
C ALA A 180 22.41 6.04 9.16
N ASP A 181 22.41 6.84 10.25
CA ASP A 181 22.66 6.36 11.60
C ASP A 181 21.38 6.28 12.44
N ARG A 182 20.27 6.86 11.96
CA ARG A 182 19.03 7.01 12.73
C ARG A 182 17.78 6.84 11.85
N ASP A 183 16.72 6.28 12.44
CA ASP A 183 15.36 6.24 11.89
C ASP A 183 14.48 7.30 12.54
N PRO A 184 14.28 8.47 11.89
CA PRO A 184 13.50 9.58 12.47
C PRO A 184 12.02 9.27 12.63
N SER A 185 11.51 8.20 12.00
CA SER A 185 10.11 7.78 12.14
C SER A 185 9.80 7.21 13.52
N MET A 186 10.83 6.76 14.24
CA MET A 186 10.70 6.19 15.60
C MET A 186 10.34 7.27 16.62
N ASP A 187 10.91 8.46 16.48
CA ASP A 187 10.64 9.61 17.37
C ASP A 187 9.21 10.13 17.24
N LEU A 188 8.52 9.75 16.17
CA LEU A 188 7.14 10.16 15.88
C LEU A 188 6.09 9.14 16.35
N ARG A 189 6.48 8.16 17.18
CA ARG A 189 5.51 7.29 17.86
C ARG A 189 4.69 8.15 18.84
N GLY A 190 3.34 8.05 18.71
CA GLY A 190 2.44 8.86 19.53
C GLY A 190 2.25 10.32 19.07
N ALA A 191 3.02 10.81 18.11
CA ALA A 191 2.92 12.20 17.62
C ALA A 191 1.75 12.42 16.62
N LEU A 192 1.17 11.35 16.07
CA LEU A 192 0.06 11.40 15.11
C LEU A 192 -1.25 11.04 15.80
N THR A 193 -2.34 11.62 15.30
CA THR A 193 -3.70 11.28 15.70
C THR A 193 -3.98 9.80 15.44
N THR A 194 -4.45 9.10 16.46
CA THR A 194 -4.84 7.69 16.31
C THR A 194 -6.16 7.61 15.54
N PRO A 195 -6.20 6.95 14.36
CA PRO A 195 -7.45 6.77 13.65
C PRO A 195 -8.43 5.97 14.50
N GLN A 196 -9.68 6.42 14.55
CA GLN A 196 -10.74 5.61 15.12
C GLN A 196 -10.97 4.39 14.23
N VAL A 197 -10.94 3.20 14.83
CA VAL A 197 -11.26 1.95 14.13
C VAL A 197 -12.78 1.92 13.91
N ARG A 198 -13.19 2.04 12.65
CA ARG A 198 -14.57 1.76 12.27
C ARG A 198 -14.64 0.34 11.74
N HIS A 199 -15.47 -0.50 12.35
CA HIS A 199 -15.77 -1.82 11.80
C HIS A 199 -16.47 -1.65 10.45
N ARG A 200 -16.31 -2.63 9.59
CA ARG A 200 -16.98 -2.59 8.28
C ARG A 200 -18.46 -2.76 8.51
N ALA A 201 -19.24 -1.95 7.80
CA ALA A 201 -20.69 -1.96 7.87
C ALA A 201 -21.26 -3.33 7.50
N THR A 202 -22.14 -3.86 8.32
CA THR A 202 -22.79 -5.16 8.15
C THR A 202 -24.16 -5.16 8.82
N ILE A 203 -25.11 -5.83 8.20
CA ILE A 203 -26.43 -6.08 8.76
C ILE A 203 -26.37 -7.44 9.44
N VAL A 204 -26.74 -7.51 10.70
CA VAL A 204 -26.74 -8.75 11.50
C VAL A 204 -28.11 -9.14 12.04
N ASP A 205 -29.06 -8.21 12.06
CA ASP A 205 -30.42 -8.52 12.50
C ASP A 205 -31.16 -9.34 11.44
N PRO A 206 -31.95 -10.38 11.84
CA PRO A 206 -32.62 -11.27 10.89
C PRO A 206 -33.57 -10.57 9.92
N LYS A 207 -34.31 -9.56 10.38
CA LYS A 207 -35.27 -8.82 9.52
C LYS A 207 -34.56 -8.03 8.44
N GLY A 208 -33.44 -7.34 8.82
CA GLY A 208 -32.61 -6.60 7.89
C GLY A 208 -31.90 -7.53 6.88
N ILE A 209 -31.42 -8.70 7.31
CA ILE A 209 -30.86 -9.71 6.40
C ILE A 209 -31.93 -10.15 5.38
N GLY A 210 -33.14 -10.50 5.80
CA GLY A 210 -34.21 -10.90 4.90
C GLY A 210 -34.59 -9.77 3.92
N ALA A 211 -34.65 -8.53 4.39
CA ALA A 211 -34.90 -7.36 3.53
C ALA A 211 -33.80 -7.17 2.48
N LEU A 212 -32.52 -7.30 2.89
CA LEU A 212 -31.38 -7.24 1.98
C LEU A 212 -31.44 -8.32 0.90
N LEU A 213 -31.76 -9.57 1.26
CA LEU A 213 -31.83 -10.67 0.31
C LEU A 213 -32.96 -10.46 -0.72
N ARG A 214 -34.14 -10.02 -0.28
CA ARG A 214 -35.24 -9.66 -1.20
C ARG A 214 -34.85 -8.51 -2.11
N ALA A 215 -34.16 -7.50 -1.61
CA ALA A 215 -33.68 -6.42 -2.44
C ALA A 215 -32.65 -6.89 -3.49
N ILE A 216 -31.76 -7.83 -3.12
CA ILE A 216 -30.80 -8.44 -4.06
C ILE A 216 -31.53 -9.23 -5.15
N ASP A 217 -32.57 -9.99 -4.81
CA ASP A 217 -33.37 -10.73 -5.79
C ASP A 217 -34.09 -9.80 -6.77
N GLY A 218 -34.58 -8.66 -6.28
CA GLY A 218 -35.18 -7.60 -7.10
C GLY A 218 -34.19 -6.67 -7.80
N PHE A 219 -32.88 -6.96 -7.77
CA PHE A 219 -31.88 -6.08 -8.39
C PHE A 219 -32.07 -6.00 -9.91
N ASP A 220 -32.52 -4.83 -10.37
CA ASP A 220 -32.70 -4.49 -11.79
C ASP A 220 -31.38 -3.97 -12.40
N GLY A 221 -30.42 -4.87 -12.56
CA GLY A 221 -29.11 -4.61 -13.14
C GLY A 221 -28.59 -5.83 -13.86
N GLN A 222 -27.27 -5.87 -14.07
CA GLN A 222 -26.65 -7.00 -14.75
C GLN A 222 -26.94 -8.31 -14.00
N PRO A 223 -27.44 -9.37 -14.67
CA PRO A 223 -27.71 -10.67 -14.04
C PRO A 223 -26.48 -11.25 -13.34
N THR A 224 -25.29 -11.08 -13.93
CA THR A 224 -24.02 -11.51 -13.33
C THR A 224 -23.71 -10.78 -12.01
N THR A 225 -24.09 -9.49 -11.88
CA THR A 225 -23.92 -8.74 -10.63
C THR A 225 -24.91 -9.21 -9.56
N ARG A 226 -26.16 -9.50 -9.93
CA ARG A 226 -27.16 -10.08 -9.03
C ARG A 226 -26.69 -11.46 -8.52
N ALA A 227 -26.24 -12.33 -9.42
CA ALA A 227 -25.70 -13.64 -9.06
C ALA A 227 -24.49 -13.51 -8.10
N ALA A 228 -23.61 -12.56 -8.35
CA ALA A 228 -22.46 -12.31 -7.47
C ALA A 228 -22.86 -11.83 -6.07
N LEU A 229 -23.92 -11.01 -5.94
CA LEU A 229 -24.45 -10.60 -4.62
C LEU A 229 -25.10 -11.78 -3.88
N ARG A 230 -25.89 -12.61 -4.58
CA ARG A 230 -26.48 -13.83 -4.02
C ARG A 230 -25.40 -14.80 -3.53
N LEU A 231 -24.40 -15.08 -4.36
CA LEU A 231 -23.26 -15.93 -3.95
C LEU A 231 -22.46 -15.32 -2.81
N ALA A 232 -22.25 -13.97 -2.76
CA ALA A 232 -21.57 -13.31 -1.66
C ALA A 232 -22.24 -13.60 -0.30
N ALA A 233 -23.57 -13.66 -0.26
CA ALA A 233 -24.33 -14.01 0.93
C ALA A 233 -24.17 -15.48 1.32
N TYR A 234 -24.27 -16.40 0.36
CA TYR A 234 -24.20 -17.82 0.63
C TYR A 234 -22.80 -18.33 0.99
N VAL A 235 -21.78 -17.95 0.21
CA VAL A 235 -20.41 -18.50 0.38
C VAL A 235 -19.49 -17.66 1.26
N PHE A 236 -19.82 -16.41 1.51
CA PHE A 236 -19.14 -15.41 2.34
C PHE A 236 -17.61 -15.44 2.28
N VAL A 237 -17.04 -15.76 1.12
CA VAL A 237 -15.60 -15.62 0.82
C VAL A 237 -15.20 -14.15 0.73
N ARG A 238 -13.92 -13.84 0.65
CA ARG A 238 -13.51 -12.42 0.50
C ARG A 238 -13.97 -11.85 -0.84
N PRO A 239 -14.39 -10.57 -0.89
CA PRO A 239 -14.86 -9.94 -2.14
C PRO A 239 -13.87 -10.06 -3.31
N GLY A 240 -12.55 -10.06 -3.00
CA GLY A 240 -11.51 -10.26 -3.99
C GLY A 240 -11.48 -11.69 -4.55
N GLU A 241 -11.71 -12.69 -3.71
CA GLU A 241 -11.78 -14.09 -4.09
C GLU A 241 -13.02 -14.32 -4.98
N LEU A 242 -14.20 -13.88 -4.53
CA LEU A 242 -15.43 -13.97 -5.31
C LEU A 242 -15.32 -13.31 -6.68
N ARG A 243 -14.79 -12.08 -6.72
CA ARG A 243 -14.66 -11.31 -7.96
C ARG A 243 -13.79 -12.00 -9.00
N HIS A 244 -12.74 -12.70 -8.56
CA HIS A 244 -11.80 -13.40 -9.42
C HIS A 244 -12.11 -14.91 -9.58
N ALA A 245 -13.31 -15.34 -9.23
CA ALA A 245 -13.73 -16.72 -9.40
C ALA A 245 -13.75 -17.11 -10.89
N GLU A 246 -13.18 -18.25 -11.18
CA GLU A 246 -13.08 -18.85 -12.52
C GLU A 246 -13.87 -20.15 -12.58
N TRP A 247 -14.48 -20.46 -13.72
CA TRP A 247 -15.30 -21.67 -13.87
C TRP A 247 -14.53 -22.96 -13.61
N ASN A 248 -13.25 -23.02 -13.92
CA ASN A 248 -12.40 -24.19 -13.67
C ASN A 248 -12.07 -24.44 -12.19
N GLU A 249 -12.48 -23.56 -11.29
CA GLU A 249 -12.32 -23.74 -9.84
C GLU A 249 -13.53 -24.47 -9.21
N PHE A 250 -14.61 -24.66 -9.95
CA PHE A 250 -15.86 -25.20 -9.45
C PHE A 250 -16.07 -26.61 -9.93
N ASP A 251 -16.27 -27.53 -8.99
CA ASP A 251 -16.81 -28.85 -9.23
C ASP A 251 -18.29 -28.87 -8.79
N LEU A 252 -19.19 -28.84 -9.76
CA LEU A 252 -20.62 -28.80 -9.48
C LEU A 252 -21.18 -30.17 -9.09
N GLU A 253 -20.48 -31.28 -9.41
CA GLU A 253 -20.89 -32.63 -9.04
C GLU A 253 -20.59 -32.93 -7.58
N THR A 254 -19.38 -32.57 -7.14
CA THR A 254 -18.96 -32.69 -5.73
C THR A 254 -19.37 -31.52 -4.85
N ALA A 255 -20.03 -30.51 -5.44
CA ALA A 255 -20.46 -29.28 -4.75
C ALA A 255 -19.32 -28.57 -4.05
N GLU A 256 -18.20 -28.35 -4.72
CA GLU A 256 -17.00 -27.77 -4.19
C GLU A 256 -16.49 -26.61 -5.06
N TRP A 257 -16.03 -25.54 -4.40
CA TRP A 257 -15.22 -24.49 -5.00
C TRP A 257 -13.81 -24.54 -4.44
N SER A 258 -12.83 -24.83 -5.25
CA SER A 258 -11.42 -24.91 -4.92
C SER A 258 -10.67 -23.63 -5.33
N ILE A 259 -10.42 -22.72 -4.38
CA ILE A 259 -9.71 -21.47 -4.62
C ILE A 259 -8.20 -21.74 -4.54
N PRO A 260 -7.42 -21.49 -5.62
CA PRO A 260 -6.01 -21.77 -5.63
C PRO A 260 -5.21 -20.79 -4.75
N ALA A 261 -4.04 -21.22 -4.27
CA ALA A 261 -3.22 -20.51 -3.30
C ALA A 261 -2.80 -19.10 -3.76
N GLU A 262 -2.55 -18.90 -5.04
CA GLU A 262 -2.14 -17.62 -5.62
C GLU A 262 -3.24 -16.55 -5.55
N LYS A 263 -4.51 -16.94 -5.51
CA LYS A 263 -5.65 -16.03 -5.31
C LYS A 263 -5.91 -15.72 -3.84
N MET A 264 -5.38 -16.52 -2.94
CA MET A 264 -5.61 -16.38 -1.51
C MET A 264 -4.64 -15.39 -0.86
N LYS A 265 -5.15 -14.54 0.04
CA LYS A 265 -4.34 -13.56 0.78
C LYS A 265 -3.17 -14.20 1.54
N MET A 266 -3.39 -15.41 2.05
CA MET A 266 -2.40 -16.15 2.86
C MET A 266 -1.64 -17.22 2.05
N ARG A 267 -1.81 -17.23 0.72
CA ARG A 267 -1.14 -18.16 -0.21
C ARG A 267 -1.28 -19.64 0.19
N ARG A 268 -2.48 -20.03 0.65
CA ARG A 268 -2.87 -21.41 0.91
C ARG A 268 -4.16 -21.69 0.16
N PRO A 269 -4.32 -22.85 -0.50
CA PRO A 269 -5.54 -23.18 -1.19
C PRO A 269 -6.71 -23.23 -0.19
N HIS A 270 -7.90 -22.88 -0.65
CA HIS A 270 -9.09 -22.88 0.18
C HIS A 270 -10.23 -23.57 -0.53
N ARG A 271 -10.80 -24.60 0.11
CA ARG A 271 -11.98 -25.33 -0.37
C ARG A 271 -13.22 -24.76 0.29
N VAL A 272 -14.26 -24.51 -0.50
CA VAL A 272 -15.54 -23.96 -0.05
C VAL A 272 -16.65 -24.94 -0.41
N PRO A 273 -17.36 -25.51 0.57
CA PRO A 273 -18.53 -26.33 0.27
C PRO A 273 -19.66 -25.46 -0.30
N LEU A 274 -20.33 -25.95 -1.33
CA LEU A 274 -21.43 -25.25 -2.00
C LEU A 274 -22.76 -25.84 -1.54
N ALA A 275 -23.62 -25.02 -0.93
CA ALA A 275 -24.98 -25.37 -0.63
C ALA A 275 -25.82 -25.48 -1.92
N ARG A 276 -26.95 -26.18 -1.88
CA ARG A 276 -27.89 -26.33 -2.99
C ARG A 276 -28.26 -24.99 -3.63
N GLN A 277 -28.47 -23.97 -2.84
CA GLN A 277 -28.79 -22.61 -3.30
C GLN A 277 -27.63 -21.98 -4.08
N SER A 278 -26.40 -22.20 -3.65
CA SER A 278 -25.21 -21.76 -4.39
C SER A 278 -25.09 -22.46 -5.74
N LEU A 279 -25.36 -23.78 -5.78
CA LEU A 279 -25.35 -24.55 -7.02
C LEU A 279 -26.44 -24.04 -7.98
N GLY A 280 -27.66 -23.75 -7.49
CA GLY A 280 -28.72 -23.17 -8.31
C GLY A 280 -28.29 -21.84 -8.96
N VAL A 281 -27.66 -20.92 -8.17
CA VAL A 281 -27.13 -19.66 -8.71
C VAL A 281 -26.04 -19.92 -9.75
N LEU A 282 -25.16 -20.90 -9.54
CA LEU A 282 -24.07 -21.23 -10.46
C LEU A 282 -24.64 -21.86 -11.78
N GLN A 283 -25.65 -22.70 -11.69
CA GLN A 283 -26.30 -23.27 -12.88
C GLN A 283 -26.99 -22.21 -13.74
N GLU A 284 -27.72 -21.27 -13.13
CA GLU A 284 -28.26 -20.10 -13.82
C GLU A 284 -27.15 -19.28 -14.50
N LEU A 285 -26.06 -19.04 -13.78
CA LEU A 285 -24.93 -18.22 -14.24
C LEU A 285 -24.15 -18.91 -15.37
N GLN A 286 -24.08 -20.25 -15.36
CA GLN A 286 -23.38 -21.04 -16.37
C GLN A 286 -23.98 -20.84 -17.77
N GLN A 287 -25.28 -20.61 -17.85
CA GLN A 287 -25.98 -20.29 -19.12
C GLN A 287 -25.46 -18.97 -19.71
N LEU A 288 -25.07 -18.03 -18.85
CA LEU A 288 -24.67 -16.67 -19.25
C LEU A 288 -23.17 -16.55 -19.50
N THR A 289 -22.34 -17.17 -18.66
CA THR A 289 -20.89 -16.96 -18.65
C THR A 289 -20.05 -18.25 -18.71
N GLY A 290 -20.67 -19.42 -18.73
CA GLY A 290 -19.99 -20.71 -18.65
C GLY A 290 -19.02 -21.02 -19.80
N LYS A 291 -19.17 -20.33 -20.95
CA LYS A 291 -18.23 -20.43 -22.07
C LYS A 291 -16.95 -19.59 -21.89
N GLY A 292 -16.91 -18.73 -20.88
CA GLY A 292 -15.80 -17.84 -20.58
C GLY A 292 -14.95 -18.35 -19.41
N ARG A 293 -13.89 -17.62 -19.12
CA ARG A 293 -13.02 -17.91 -17.97
C ARG A 293 -13.68 -17.52 -16.64
N TRP A 294 -14.24 -16.30 -16.58
CA TRP A 294 -14.71 -15.67 -15.36
C TRP A 294 -16.17 -15.96 -15.06
N LEU A 295 -16.51 -16.28 -13.80
CA LEU A 295 -17.91 -16.32 -13.37
C LEU A 295 -18.58 -14.96 -13.59
N PHE A 296 -17.87 -13.90 -13.26
CA PHE A 296 -18.35 -12.53 -13.29
C PHE A 296 -17.48 -11.67 -14.21
N PRO A 297 -17.61 -11.82 -15.53
CA PRO A 297 -16.87 -10.98 -16.48
C PRO A 297 -17.30 -9.52 -16.39
N SER A 298 -16.40 -8.61 -16.70
CA SER A 298 -16.71 -7.19 -16.83
C SER A 298 -17.66 -6.95 -18.00
N VAL A 299 -18.64 -6.06 -17.84
CA VAL A 299 -19.57 -5.65 -18.91
C VAL A 299 -18.83 -5.06 -20.13
N ARG A 300 -17.65 -4.45 -19.88
CA ARG A 300 -16.87 -3.81 -20.95
C ARG A 300 -15.97 -4.78 -21.71
N THR A 301 -15.61 -5.90 -21.11
CA THR A 301 -14.71 -6.91 -21.71
C THR A 301 -14.79 -8.24 -20.96
N SER A 302 -14.87 -9.34 -21.70
CA SER A 302 -14.85 -10.69 -21.13
C SER A 302 -13.47 -11.11 -20.60
N THR A 303 -12.40 -10.39 -20.96
CA THR A 303 -11.03 -10.73 -20.56
C THR A 303 -10.69 -10.38 -19.12
N ARG A 304 -11.53 -9.58 -18.45
CA ARG A 304 -11.33 -9.15 -17.06
C ARG A 304 -12.59 -9.42 -16.23
N PRO A 305 -12.44 -9.70 -14.93
CA PRO A 305 -13.59 -9.83 -14.03
C PRO A 305 -14.21 -8.45 -13.76
N ILE A 306 -15.39 -8.43 -13.12
CA ILE A 306 -16.04 -7.22 -12.62
C ILE A 306 -15.09 -6.39 -11.77
N SER A 307 -15.31 -5.07 -11.70
CA SER A 307 -14.47 -4.16 -10.94
C SER A 307 -14.60 -4.41 -9.43
N GLU A 308 -13.58 -4.00 -8.68
CA GLU A 308 -13.56 -4.11 -7.21
C GLU A 308 -14.76 -3.42 -6.54
N ASN A 309 -15.28 -2.35 -7.17
CA ASN A 309 -16.39 -1.58 -6.61
C ASN A 309 -17.77 -2.02 -7.13
N THR A 310 -17.87 -2.96 -8.07
CA THR A 310 -19.14 -3.30 -8.73
C THR A 310 -20.22 -3.72 -7.73
N LEU A 311 -19.90 -4.62 -6.79
CA LEU A 311 -20.87 -5.10 -5.81
C LEU A 311 -21.26 -4.02 -4.79
N ASN A 312 -20.31 -3.19 -4.34
CA ASN A 312 -20.64 -2.06 -3.48
C ASN A 312 -21.52 -1.03 -4.19
N ALA A 313 -21.25 -0.75 -5.48
CA ALA A 313 -22.09 0.14 -6.27
C ALA A 313 -23.52 -0.45 -6.44
N ALA A 314 -23.63 -1.75 -6.62
CA ALA A 314 -24.93 -2.41 -6.68
C ALA A 314 -25.71 -2.29 -5.36
N LEU A 315 -25.07 -2.49 -4.20
CA LEU A 315 -25.67 -2.27 -2.89
C LEU A 315 -26.15 -0.81 -2.73
N ARG A 316 -25.36 0.19 -3.21
CA ARG A 316 -25.78 1.62 -3.20
C ARG A 316 -27.05 1.84 -4.07
N ARG A 317 -27.11 1.17 -5.23
CA ARG A 317 -28.28 1.26 -6.12
C ARG A 317 -29.55 0.60 -5.52
N LEU A 318 -29.36 -0.38 -4.64
CA LEU A 318 -30.45 -0.99 -3.86
C LEU A 318 -30.89 -0.12 -2.66
N GLY A 319 -30.29 1.07 -2.47
CA GLY A 319 -30.63 2.02 -1.42
C GLY A 319 -29.83 1.88 -0.13
N TYR A 320 -28.95 0.87 0.00
CA TYR A 320 -28.17 0.68 1.23
C TYR A 320 -26.98 1.65 1.30
N GLY A 321 -26.83 2.35 2.41
CA GLY A 321 -25.72 3.25 2.68
C GLY A 321 -24.38 2.53 2.91
N SER A 322 -23.25 3.27 2.80
CA SER A 322 -21.93 2.72 3.09
C SER A 322 -21.76 2.33 4.56
N GLU A 323 -22.56 2.93 5.43
CA GLU A 323 -22.56 2.68 6.87
C GLU A 323 -23.50 1.52 7.27
N GLU A 324 -24.33 1.03 6.34
CA GLU A 324 -25.25 -0.10 6.59
C GLU A 324 -24.64 -1.42 6.18
N ILE A 325 -24.14 -1.51 4.94
CA ILE A 325 -23.49 -2.72 4.44
C ILE A 325 -22.47 -2.43 3.35
N CYS A 326 -21.44 -3.25 3.29
CA CYS A 326 -20.52 -3.36 2.17
C CYS A 326 -20.35 -4.84 1.79
N THR A 327 -19.78 -5.13 0.64
CA THR A 327 -19.58 -6.52 0.16
C THR A 327 -18.80 -7.38 1.18
N HIS A 328 -17.87 -6.79 1.94
CA HIS A 328 -17.19 -7.52 3.01
C HIS A 328 -18.10 -7.78 4.21
N GLY A 329 -19.17 -7.01 4.37
CA GLY A 329 -20.16 -7.16 5.44
C GLY A 329 -20.87 -8.52 5.42
N PHE A 330 -21.05 -9.16 4.25
CA PHE A 330 -21.58 -10.52 4.17
C PHE A 330 -20.76 -11.54 4.99
N ARG A 331 -19.46 -11.38 5.08
CA ARG A 331 -18.61 -12.23 5.91
C ARG A 331 -18.82 -11.98 7.41
N SER A 332 -18.91 -10.71 7.78
CA SER A 332 -19.19 -10.32 9.18
C SER A 332 -20.59 -10.79 9.60
N MET A 333 -21.58 -10.67 8.70
CA MET A 333 -22.92 -11.19 8.87
C MET A 333 -22.89 -12.69 9.17
N ALA A 334 -22.28 -13.49 8.28
CA ALA A 334 -22.19 -14.94 8.42
C ALA A 334 -21.43 -15.33 9.69
N SER A 335 -20.26 -14.72 9.95
CA SER A 335 -19.49 -15.00 11.14
C SER A 335 -20.30 -14.74 12.43
N SER A 336 -20.94 -13.56 12.52
CA SER A 336 -21.73 -13.20 13.71
C SER A 336 -22.91 -14.14 13.91
N ARG A 337 -23.66 -14.42 12.86
CA ARG A 337 -24.86 -15.27 12.97
C ARG A 337 -24.54 -16.74 13.23
N LEU A 338 -23.50 -17.30 12.56
CA LEU A 338 -23.10 -18.68 12.80
C LEU A 338 -22.56 -18.91 14.21
N ASN A 339 -21.80 -17.94 14.75
CA ASN A 339 -21.35 -18.01 16.14
C ASN A 339 -22.52 -17.86 17.13
N GLU A 340 -23.47 -16.95 16.86
CA GLU A 340 -24.64 -16.75 17.71
C GLU A 340 -25.57 -17.97 17.74
N MET A 341 -25.67 -18.73 16.66
CA MET A 341 -26.41 -19.99 16.64
C MET A 341 -25.88 -21.02 17.62
N GLY A 342 -24.61 -20.96 18.02
CA GLY A 342 -24.00 -21.84 19.00
C GLY A 342 -23.94 -23.31 18.62
N ARG A 343 -24.24 -23.64 17.35
CA ARG A 343 -24.38 -25.01 16.85
C ARG A 343 -23.06 -25.55 16.27
N TRP A 344 -22.23 -24.68 15.73
CA TRP A 344 -21.05 -25.02 14.95
C TRP A 344 -19.77 -24.85 15.74
N ASN A 345 -18.78 -25.69 15.48
CA ASN A 345 -17.46 -25.51 16.04
C ASN A 345 -16.89 -24.14 15.57
N PRO A 346 -16.47 -23.26 16.48
CA PRO A 346 -15.86 -21.98 16.09
C PRO A 346 -14.67 -22.14 15.12
N ASP A 347 -13.89 -23.21 15.24
CA ASP A 347 -12.78 -23.48 14.33
C ASP A 347 -13.25 -23.82 12.91
N ALA A 348 -14.40 -24.48 12.76
CA ALA A 348 -15.02 -24.73 11.46
C ALA A 348 -15.49 -23.43 10.80
N ILE A 349 -16.06 -22.49 11.58
CA ILE A 349 -16.43 -21.15 11.13
C ILE A 349 -15.19 -20.38 10.67
N GLU A 350 -14.13 -20.33 11.50
CA GLU A 350 -12.87 -19.66 11.17
C GLU A 350 -12.18 -20.29 9.95
N ARG A 351 -12.25 -21.61 9.82
CA ARG A 351 -11.73 -22.32 8.66
C ARG A 351 -12.49 -21.97 7.38
N GLN A 352 -13.82 -21.86 7.45
CA GLN A 352 -14.67 -21.41 6.32
C GLN A 352 -14.35 -19.97 5.95
N LEU A 353 -14.06 -19.10 6.90
CA LEU A 353 -13.62 -17.74 6.67
C LEU A 353 -12.15 -17.65 6.14
N ALA A 354 -11.45 -18.77 6.01
CA ALA A 354 -10.01 -18.79 5.69
C ALA A 354 -9.19 -17.85 6.58
N HIS A 355 -9.56 -17.77 7.87
CA HIS A 355 -8.76 -17.08 8.88
C HIS A 355 -7.64 -17.99 9.36
N GLN A 356 -6.54 -17.37 9.79
CA GLN A 356 -5.47 -18.11 10.46
C GLN A 356 -5.61 -17.99 11.96
N GLU A 357 -5.41 -19.10 12.64
CA GLU A 357 -5.28 -19.11 14.11
C GLU A 357 -4.14 -18.16 14.51
N ALA A 358 -4.48 -17.19 15.36
CA ALA A 358 -3.52 -16.19 15.84
C ALA A 358 -2.51 -16.79 16.83
N ASN A 359 -2.93 -17.78 17.61
CA ASN A 359 -2.07 -18.49 18.54
C ASN A 359 -1.17 -19.49 17.77
N ALA A 360 0.13 -19.25 17.81
CA ALA A 360 1.12 -20.06 17.07
C ALA A 360 1.13 -21.53 17.52
N VAL A 361 0.92 -21.79 18.83
CA VAL A 361 0.88 -23.14 19.38
C VAL A 361 -0.37 -23.87 18.89
N ARG A 362 -1.56 -23.28 19.09
CA ARG A 362 -2.83 -23.86 18.62
C ARG A 362 -2.80 -24.12 17.12
N ARG A 363 -2.25 -23.20 16.34
CA ARG A 363 -2.07 -23.34 14.89
C ARG A 363 -1.23 -24.56 14.49
N ALA A 364 -0.20 -24.90 15.27
CA ALA A 364 0.64 -26.08 14.99
C ALA A 364 -0.19 -27.39 15.15
N TYR A 365 -1.09 -27.45 16.13
CA TYR A 365 -1.93 -28.63 16.36
C TYR A 365 -3.18 -28.70 15.47
N THR A 366 -3.71 -27.57 15.00
CA THR A 366 -4.94 -27.52 14.17
C THR A 366 -4.63 -27.37 12.68
N HIS A 367 -3.38 -27.37 12.30
CA HIS A 367 -2.93 -27.05 10.92
C HIS A 367 -3.55 -27.98 9.86
N GLY A 368 -3.79 -29.26 10.17
CA GLY A 368 -4.36 -30.25 9.24
C GLY A 368 -5.88 -30.41 9.33
N ALA A 369 -6.55 -29.79 10.32
CA ALA A 369 -7.98 -29.93 10.48
C ALA A 369 -8.74 -29.07 9.48
N ASP A 370 -9.49 -29.71 8.56
CA ASP A 370 -10.31 -29.03 7.54
C ASP A 370 -11.77 -28.86 7.96
N TYR A 371 -12.24 -29.66 8.94
CA TYR A 371 -13.63 -29.69 9.40
C TYR A 371 -14.63 -29.87 8.24
N TRP A 372 -14.25 -30.63 7.19
CA TRP A 372 -14.96 -30.62 5.92
C TRP A 372 -16.43 -31.05 6.06
N SER A 373 -16.69 -32.18 6.70
CA SER A 373 -18.04 -32.69 6.89
C SER A 373 -18.93 -31.72 7.67
N GLU A 374 -18.39 -31.10 8.72
CA GLU A 374 -19.11 -30.08 9.49
C GLU A 374 -19.35 -28.83 8.67
N ARG A 375 -18.36 -28.39 7.91
CA ARG A 375 -18.49 -27.22 7.02
C ARG A 375 -19.53 -27.44 5.92
N VAL A 376 -19.63 -28.63 5.35
CA VAL A 376 -20.68 -28.96 4.37
C VAL A 376 -22.08 -28.79 5.00
N GLN A 377 -22.28 -29.36 6.20
CA GLN A 377 -23.55 -29.21 6.92
C GLN A 377 -23.82 -27.76 7.34
N MET A 378 -22.81 -27.05 7.81
CA MET A 378 -22.88 -25.64 8.20
C MET A 378 -23.28 -24.76 7.03
N MET A 379 -22.66 -24.93 5.86
CA MET A 379 -22.93 -24.12 4.67
C MET A 379 -24.34 -24.38 4.13
N GLN A 380 -24.83 -25.63 4.18
CA GLN A 380 -26.22 -25.93 3.82
C GLN A 380 -27.19 -25.27 4.82
N ALA A 381 -26.98 -25.45 6.10
CA ALA A 381 -27.81 -24.84 7.13
C ALA A 381 -27.80 -23.30 7.09
N TRP A 382 -26.67 -22.71 6.76
CA TRP A 382 -26.55 -21.26 6.53
C TRP A 382 -27.41 -20.79 5.37
N ALA A 383 -27.35 -21.51 4.23
CA ALA A 383 -28.13 -21.17 3.05
C ALA A 383 -29.64 -21.33 3.30
N ASP A 384 -30.07 -22.43 3.98
CA ASP A 384 -31.44 -22.65 4.38
C ASP A 384 -31.97 -21.58 5.35
N TYR A 385 -31.10 -21.13 6.28
CA TYR A 385 -31.42 -20.01 7.17
C TYR A 385 -31.64 -18.70 6.40
N LEU A 386 -30.79 -18.40 5.43
CA LEU A 386 -30.93 -17.20 4.59
C LEU A 386 -32.22 -17.25 3.76
N ASP A 387 -32.56 -18.40 3.21
CA ASP A 387 -33.82 -18.58 2.46
C ASP A 387 -35.04 -18.37 3.35
N GLY A 388 -35.04 -18.94 4.56
CA GLY A 388 -36.10 -18.69 5.52
C GLY A 388 -36.30 -17.22 5.88
N LEU A 389 -35.21 -16.47 6.04
CA LEU A 389 -35.28 -15.00 6.25
C LEU A 389 -35.78 -14.25 5.03
N ARG A 390 -35.40 -14.67 3.84
CA ARG A 390 -35.82 -14.08 2.58
C ARG A 390 -37.33 -14.24 2.36
N GLU A 391 -37.87 -15.43 2.68
CA GLU A 391 -39.29 -15.75 2.53
C GLU A 391 -40.17 -15.13 3.61
N GLY A 392 -39.59 -14.52 4.62
CA GLY A 392 -40.32 -13.86 5.72
C GLY A 392 -40.83 -14.85 6.78
N GLY A 393 -40.33 -16.09 6.76
CA GLY A 393 -40.62 -17.12 7.76
C GLY A 393 -40.09 -16.76 9.15
N THR A 394 -40.78 -17.20 10.20
CA THR A 394 -40.30 -17.15 11.58
C THR A 394 -39.14 -18.14 11.69
N VAL A 395 -37.91 -17.65 11.77
CA VAL A 395 -36.75 -18.50 12.02
C VAL A 395 -36.79 -18.94 13.48
N VAL A 396 -37.21 -20.17 13.70
CA VAL A 396 -37.11 -20.80 15.02
C VAL A 396 -35.63 -21.13 15.23
N PRO A 397 -34.97 -20.57 16.28
CA PRO A 397 -33.63 -21.01 16.64
C PRO A 397 -33.67 -22.52 16.88
N LEU A 398 -32.87 -23.29 16.17
CA LEU A 398 -32.68 -24.71 16.49
C LEU A 398 -31.93 -24.80 17.85
N ILE A 399 -32.69 -24.84 18.93
CA ILE A 399 -32.18 -25.08 20.29
C ILE A 399 -31.45 -26.43 20.23
N LYS A 400 -30.23 -26.50 20.79
CA LYS A 400 -29.56 -27.78 21.07
C LYS A 400 -30.54 -28.69 21.72
N ALA A 401 -30.88 -29.84 21.11
CA ALA A 401 -31.42 -30.96 21.85
C ALA A 401 -30.33 -31.32 22.89
N ASN A 402 -30.60 -31.09 24.16
CA ASN A 402 -29.80 -31.65 25.23
C ASN A 402 -29.82 -33.16 25.06
N VAL A 403 -28.74 -33.73 24.55
CA VAL A 403 -28.45 -35.14 24.70
C VAL A 403 -27.96 -35.26 26.12
N GLY A 404 -28.87 -35.80 26.99
CA GLY A 404 -28.58 -36.17 28.34
C GLY A 404 -27.52 -37.27 28.46
#